data_b28aab479bb2d9102cb809dd1b6f4930
#
_entry.id   b28aab479bb2d9102cb809dd1b6f4930
#
_cell.length_a   1.000
_cell.length_b   1.000
_cell.length_c   1.000
_cell.angle_alpha   90.00
_cell.angle_beta   90.00
_cell.angle_gamma   90.00
#
_symmetry.space_group_name_H-M   'P 1'
#
loop_
_entity.id
_entity.type
_entity.pdbx_description
1 polymer ?
#
loop_
_entity_poly.entity_id
_entity_poly.type
_entity_poly.pdbx_seq_one_letter_code
_entity_poly.pdbx_strand_id
1 'polypeptide(L)'
;NGALMRTYVDVEPFKIIILLLLHVGLAYLMRTLTIVATVHGWAVLLVGVWIALTAKDERKVIPVVAYITGAEVLWRMTSAAVLWEFGKYATAAILIISLLRRKKALNNAALPILFILLFLPSIILTIDAFGLTEMTRELISFNLSGPLATGICLLFFLQLEMDDQLVSKTVWNAV
;
A
#
# COMPACT_ATOMS: atom_id res chain seq x y z
N ASN A 1 25.73 -21.74 -19.99
CA ASN A 1 24.94 -20.96 -20.98
C ASN A 1 23.47 -21.08 -20.61
N GLY A 2 23.07 -20.34 -19.55
CA GLY A 2 21.69 -20.20 -19.17
C GLY A 2 21.09 -19.03 -19.96
N ALA A 3 20.27 -19.34 -20.95
CA ALA A 3 19.42 -18.37 -21.59
C ALA A 3 18.47 -17.83 -20.52
N LEU A 4 18.72 -16.62 -20.05
CA LEU A 4 17.74 -15.81 -19.33
C LEU A 4 16.57 -15.60 -20.28
N MET A 5 15.59 -16.50 -20.22
CA MET A 5 14.30 -16.32 -20.84
C MET A 5 13.67 -15.10 -20.15
N ARG A 6 13.88 -13.91 -20.71
CA ARG A 6 13.08 -12.75 -20.39
C ARG A 6 11.65 -13.05 -20.84
N THR A 7 10.84 -13.55 -19.95
CA THR A 7 9.39 -13.54 -20.14
C THR A 7 8.94 -12.08 -20.04
N TYR A 8 9.05 -11.37 -21.15
CA TYR A 8 8.33 -10.11 -21.31
C TYR A 8 6.86 -10.44 -21.14
N VAL A 9 6.22 -9.82 -20.17
CA VAL A 9 4.76 -9.77 -20.15
C VAL A 9 4.38 -8.92 -21.36
N ASP A 10 3.94 -9.57 -22.45
CA ASP A 10 3.38 -8.89 -23.61
C ASP A 10 2.07 -8.23 -23.20
N VAL A 11 2.21 -7.02 -22.66
CA VAL A 11 1.03 -6.19 -22.40
C VAL A 11 0.66 -5.53 -23.71
N GLU A 12 -0.47 -5.92 -24.27
CA GLU A 12 -0.97 -5.32 -25.50
C GLU A 12 -1.10 -3.79 -25.31
N PRO A 13 -0.41 -2.97 -26.11
CA PRO A 13 -0.39 -1.51 -25.93
C PRO A 13 -1.80 -0.91 -25.93
N PHE A 14 -2.73 -1.53 -26.63
CA PHE A 14 -4.13 -1.12 -26.66
C PHE A 14 -4.81 -1.24 -25.27
N LYS A 15 -4.52 -2.28 -24.50
CA LYS A 15 -5.06 -2.43 -23.13
C LYS A 15 -4.53 -1.36 -22.18
N ILE A 16 -3.26 -0.97 -22.35
CA ILE A 16 -2.67 0.12 -21.57
C ILE A 16 -3.39 1.44 -21.87
N ILE A 17 -3.59 1.74 -23.16
CA ILE A 17 -4.27 2.97 -23.57
C ILE A 17 -5.69 3.02 -23.00
N ILE A 18 -6.44 1.93 -23.08
CA ILE A 18 -7.80 1.86 -22.50
C ILE A 18 -7.73 2.08 -20.99
N LEU A 19 -6.81 1.42 -20.29
CA LEU A 19 -6.66 1.58 -18.84
C LEU A 19 -6.35 3.02 -18.47
N LEU A 20 -5.43 3.67 -19.17
CA LEU A 20 -5.10 5.08 -18.96
C LEU A 20 -6.30 5.99 -19.19
N LEU A 21 -7.04 5.78 -20.28
CA LEU A 21 -8.24 6.57 -20.58
C LEU A 21 -9.32 6.39 -19.51
N LEU A 22 -9.52 5.17 -19.02
CA LEU A 22 -10.44 4.90 -17.90
C LEU A 22 -10.01 5.62 -16.62
N HIS A 23 -8.69 5.62 -16.31
CA HIS A 23 -8.18 6.33 -15.14
C HIS A 23 -8.28 7.86 -15.27
N VAL A 24 -8.07 8.41 -16.47
CA VAL A 24 -8.30 9.84 -16.73
C VAL A 24 -9.78 10.20 -16.56
N GLY A 25 -10.70 9.38 -17.08
CA GLY A 25 -12.14 9.57 -16.88
C GLY A 25 -12.53 9.47 -15.40
N LEU A 26 -11.98 8.48 -14.68
CA LEU A 26 -12.19 8.31 -13.24
C LEU A 26 -11.65 9.53 -12.46
N ALA A 27 -10.46 10.01 -12.77
CA ALA A 27 -9.85 11.18 -12.13
C ALA A 27 -10.71 12.45 -12.34
N TYR A 28 -11.23 12.63 -13.55
CA TYR A 28 -12.15 13.74 -13.85
C TYR A 28 -13.45 13.63 -13.03
N LEU A 29 -14.03 12.43 -12.95
CA LEU A 29 -15.24 12.18 -12.15
C LEU A 29 -14.99 12.41 -10.65
N MET A 30 -13.86 11.94 -10.12
CA MET A 30 -13.47 12.17 -8.73
C MET A 30 -13.23 13.63 -8.41
N ARG A 31 -12.68 14.40 -9.35
CA ARG A 31 -12.45 15.84 -9.19
C ARG A 31 -13.76 16.61 -9.16
N THR A 32 -14.76 16.21 -9.93
CA THR A 32 -16.08 16.88 -9.99
C THR A 32 -16.98 16.45 -8.83
N LEU A 33 -16.84 15.20 -8.37
CA LEU A 33 -17.66 14.60 -7.32
C LEU A 33 -16.77 13.98 -6.24
N THR A 34 -16.42 14.75 -5.22
CA THR A 34 -15.54 14.32 -4.10
C THR A 34 -16.04 13.02 -3.43
N ILE A 35 -17.35 12.80 -3.42
CA ILE A 35 -17.93 11.55 -2.88
C ILE A 35 -17.43 10.32 -3.65
N VAL A 36 -17.22 10.42 -4.96
CA VAL A 36 -16.70 9.31 -5.78
C VAL A 36 -15.27 8.97 -5.37
N ALA A 37 -14.44 9.99 -5.12
CA ALA A 37 -13.06 9.77 -4.65
C ALA A 37 -13.05 9.08 -3.28
N THR A 38 -13.92 9.50 -2.36
CA THR A 38 -14.06 8.90 -1.03
C THR A 38 -14.55 7.45 -1.10
N VAL A 39 -15.62 7.20 -1.86
CA VAL A 39 -16.17 5.84 -2.03
C VAL A 39 -15.15 4.91 -2.68
N HIS A 40 -14.44 5.40 -3.70
CA HIS A 40 -13.38 4.63 -4.36
C HIS A 40 -12.27 4.24 -3.39
N GLY A 41 -11.78 5.17 -2.55
CA GLY A 41 -10.74 4.86 -1.55
C GLY A 41 -11.19 3.75 -0.58
N TRP A 42 -12.38 3.89 -0.02
CA TRP A 42 -12.95 2.88 0.87
C TRP A 42 -13.23 1.54 0.16
N ALA A 43 -13.74 1.57 -1.07
CA ALA A 43 -13.99 0.36 -1.86
C ALA A 43 -12.69 -0.43 -2.10
N VAL A 44 -11.61 0.25 -2.49
CA VAL A 44 -10.31 -0.39 -2.72
C VAL A 44 -9.75 -0.97 -1.43
N LEU A 45 -9.86 -0.27 -0.29
CA LEU A 45 -9.48 -0.81 1.02
C LEU A 45 -10.27 -2.07 1.36
N LEU A 46 -11.61 -2.04 1.22
CA LEU A 46 -12.46 -3.19 1.52
C LEU A 46 -12.16 -4.40 0.63
N VAL A 47 -11.91 -4.18 -0.66
CA VAL A 47 -11.46 -5.24 -1.58
C VAL A 47 -10.11 -5.82 -1.14
N GLY A 48 -9.16 -4.97 -0.76
CA GLY A 48 -7.86 -5.40 -0.26
C GLY A 48 -7.97 -6.23 1.01
N VAL A 49 -8.77 -5.78 1.98
CA VAL A 49 -9.05 -6.53 3.22
C VAL A 49 -9.76 -7.85 2.91
N TRP A 50 -10.75 -7.85 2.03
CA TRP A 50 -11.42 -9.07 1.59
C TRP A 50 -10.44 -10.08 1.01
N ILE A 51 -9.56 -9.64 0.09
CA ILE A 51 -8.54 -10.51 -0.49
C ILE A 51 -7.57 -11.01 0.60
N ALA A 52 -7.10 -10.13 1.50
CA ALA A 52 -6.22 -10.50 2.61
C ALA A 52 -6.88 -11.55 3.52
N LEU A 53 -8.20 -11.49 3.74
CA LEU A 53 -8.95 -12.41 4.58
C LEU A 53 -9.29 -13.74 3.89
N THR A 54 -9.45 -13.78 2.57
CA THR A 54 -10.00 -14.95 1.86
C THR A 54 -8.99 -15.67 0.97
N ALA A 55 -7.98 -14.98 0.46
CA ALA A 55 -7.03 -15.57 -0.47
C ALA A 55 -6.21 -16.68 0.19
N LYS A 56 -6.02 -17.80 -0.52
CA LYS A 56 -5.14 -18.90 -0.12
C LYS A 56 -3.67 -18.56 -0.34
N ASP A 57 -3.37 -17.74 -1.33
CA ASP A 57 -2.05 -17.27 -1.68
C ASP A 57 -1.92 -15.81 -1.25
N GLU A 58 -1.01 -15.54 -0.32
CA GLU A 58 -0.75 -14.21 0.23
C GLU A 58 -0.25 -13.21 -0.82
N ARG A 59 0.34 -13.69 -1.94
CA ARG A 59 0.77 -12.82 -3.04
C ARG A 59 -0.38 -12.07 -3.72
N LYS A 60 -1.61 -12.53 -3.58
CA LYS A 60 -2.79 -11.89 -4.18
C LYS A 60 -3.11 -10.51 -3.63
N VAL A 61 -2.57 -10.12 -2.47
CA VAL A 61 -2.74 -8.76 -1.93
C VAL A 61 -1.82 -7.75 -2.62
N ILE A 62 -0.72 -8.20 -3.24
CA ILE A 62 0.30 -7.31 -3.82
C ILE A 62 -0.27 -6.38 -4.89
N PRO A 63 -1.07 -6.85 -5.87
CA PRO A 63 -1.65 -5.97 -6.88
C PRO A 63 -2.53 -4.86 -6.29
N VAL A 64 -3.28 -5.17 -5.24
CA VAL A 64 -4.15 -4.18 -4.59
C VAL A 64 -3.33 -3.16 -3.81
N VAL A 65 -2.30 -3.59 -3.09
CA VAL A 65 -1.39 -2.71 -2.37
C VAL A 65 -0.64 -1.80 -3.35
N ALA A 66 -0.17 -2.33 -4.48
CA ALA A 66 0.46 -1.55 -5.53
C ALA A 66 -0.50 -0.49 -6.09
N TYR A 67 -1.76 -0.87 -6.36
CA TYR A 67 -2.79 0.06 -6.81
C TYR A 67 -3.08 1.16 -5.78
N ILE A 68 -3.20 0.82 -4.49
CA ILE A 68 -3.39 1.79 -3.40
C ILE A 68 -2.27 2.82 -3.40
N THR A 69 -1.02 2.37 -3.55
CA THR A 69 0.16 3.24 -3.57
C THR A 69 0.11 4.23 -4.73
N GLY A 70 -0.29 3.79 -5.93
CA GLY A 70 -0.49 4.68 -7.09
C GLY A 70 -1.70 5.60 -6.92
N ALA A 71 -2.83 5.08 -6.43
CA ALA A 71 -4.07 5.82 -6.26
C ALA A 71 -4.05 6.85 -5.11
N GLU A 72 -3.11 6.76 -4.16
CA GLU A 72 -3.00 7.69 -3.04
C GLU A 72 -2.88 9.14 -3.52
N VAL A 73 -2.07 9.39 -4.55
CA VAL A 73 -1.92 10.73 -5.13
C VAL A 73 -3.25 11.22 -5.71
N LEU A 74 -3.98 10.34 -6.40
CA LEU A 74 -5.29 10.67 -6.97
C LEU A 74 -6.29 11.08 -5.90
N TRP A 75 -6.39 10.34 -4.78
CA TRP A 75 -7.29 10.68 -3.66
C TRP A 75 -6.95 12.02 -3.03
N ARG A 76 -5.66 12.33 -2.85
CA ARG A 76 -5.21 13.63 -2.32
C ARG A 76 -5.55 14.77 -3.27
N MET A 77 -5.30 14.61 -4.57
CA MET A 77 -5.53 15.65 -5.58
C MET A 77 -7.02 15.90 -5.84
N THR A 78 -7.88 14.94 -5.53
CA THR A 78 -9.34 15.05 -5.69
C THR A 78 -10.07 15.35 -4.37
N SER A 79 -9.33 15.65 -3.30
CA SER A 79 -9.87 16.02 -1.99
C SER A 79 -10.83 14.97 -1.41
N ALA A 80 -10.50 13.66 -1.59
CA ALA A 80 -11.26 12.58 -0.98
C ALA A 80 -11.35 12.79 0.54
N ALA A 81 -12.53 12.57 1.12
CA ALA A 81 -12.75 12.66 2.57
C ALA A 81 -12.21 11.42 3.28
N VAL A 82 -10.89 11.24 3.22
CA VAL A 82 -10.11 10.20 3.88
C VAL A 82 -8.96 10.82 4.67
N LEU A 83 -8.34 10.05 5.56
CA LEU A 83 -7.15 10.51 6.28
C LEU A 83 -6.03 10.89 5.30
N TRP A 84 -5.23 11.90 5.62
CA TRP A 84 -4.13 12.36 4.77
C TRP A 84 -3.17 11.23 4.38
N GLU A 85 -2.87 10.33 5.31
CA GLU A 85 -1.98 9.17 5.15
C GLU A 85 -2.75 7.87 4.85
N PHE A 86 -3.97 7.97 4.29
CA PHE A 86 -4.88 6.84 4.09
C PHE A 86 -4.25 5.68 3.32
N GLY A 87 -3.55 5.96 2.22
CA GLY A 87 -2.90 4.92 1.40
C GLY A 87 -1.87 4.11 2.18
N LYS A 88 -1.06 4.77 3.02
CA LYS A 88 -0.05 4.10 3.86
C LYS A 88 -0.70 3.22 4.92
N TYR A 89 -1.75 3.71 5.61
CA TYR A 89 -2.47 2.93 6.61
C TYR A 89 -3.25 1.77 5.99
N ALA A 90 -3.89 1.98 4.83
CA ALA A 90 -4.60 0.94 4.10
C ALA A 90 -3.63 -0.19 3.67
N THR A 91 -2.48 0.17 3.10
CA THR A 91 -1.41 -0.77 2.74
C THR A 91 -0.95 -1.56 3.96
N ALA A 92 -0.60 -0.87 5.05
CA ALA A 92 -0.15 -1.51 6.29
C ALA A 92 -1.20 -2.47 6.85
N ALA A 93 -2.47 -2.06 6.90
CA ALA A 93 -3.56 -2.88 7.40
C ALA A 93 -3.75 -4.17 6.58
N ILE A 94 -3.79 -4.07 5.24
CA ILE A 94 -3.95 -5.22 4.34
C ILE A 94 -2.78 -6.21 4.52
N LEU A 95 -1.54 -5.71 4.57
CA LEU A 95 -0.37 -6.55 4.73
C LEU A 95 -0.30 -7.20 6.11
N ILE A 96 -0.65 -6.48 7.18
CA ILE A 96 -0.73 -7.05 8.56
C ILE A 96 -1.77 -8.17 8.60
N ILE A 97 -2.98 -7.94 8.06
CA ILE A 97 -4.03 -8.97 8.02
C ILE A 97 -3.53 -10.21 7.28
N SER A 98 -2.85 -10.03 6.16
CA SER A 98 -2.28 -11.14 5.39
C SER A 98 -1.20 -11.90 6.19
N LEU A 99 -0.29 -11.18 6.88
CA LEU A 99 0.73 -11.76 7.75
C LEU A 99 0.13 -12.52 8.93
N LEU A 100 -0.91 -11.97 9.59
CA LEU A 100 -1.57 -12.62 10.73
C LEU A 100 -2.29 -13.92 10.34
N ARG A 101 -2.75 -14.02 9.10
CA ARG A 101 -3.37 -15.25 8.59
C ARG A 101 -2.37 -16.32 8.17
N ARG A 102 -1.12 -15.95 8.04
CA ARG A 102 -0.07 -16.88 7.67
C ARG A 102 0.13 -17.93 8.74
N LYS A 103 0.09 -19.21 8.36
CA LYS A 103 0.31 -20.34 9.28
C LYS A 103 1.79 -20.65 9.52
N LYS A 104 2.68 -20.06 8.70
CA LYS A 104 4.14 -20.27 8.79
C LYS A 104 4.74 -19.21 9.72
N ALA A 105 5.76 -19.60 10.46
CA ALA A 105 6.56 -18.65 11.25
C ALA A 105 7.17 -17.56 10.36
N LEU A 106 7.31 -16.34 10.91
CA LEU A 106 7.96 -15.24 10.23
C LEU A 106 9.47 -15.45 10.22
N ASN A 107 10.05 -15.54 9.03
CA ASN A 107 11.51 -15.64 8.87
C ASN A 107 12.10 -14.23 8.80
N ASN A 108 13.31 -14.05 9.34
CA ASN A 108 14.06 -12.79 9.27
C ASN A 108 13.28 -11.54 9.71
N ALA A 109 12.31 -11.70 10.62
CA ALA A 109 11.45 -10.62 11.09
C ALA A 109 12.18 -9.58 11.98
N ALA A 110 13.34 -9.95 12.54
CA ALA A 110 14.05 -9.13 13.51
C ALA A 110 14.43 -7.75 12.96
N LEU A 111 14.96 -7.68 11.74
CA LEU A 111 15.37 -6.41 11.11
C LEU A 111 14.19 -5.46 10.84
N PRO A 112 13.08 -5.88 10.19
CA PRO A 112 11.93 -5.02 10.01
C PRO A 112 11.29 -4.57 11.32
N ILE A 113 11.22 -5.45 12.31
CA ILE A 113 10.69 -5.11 13.64
C ILE A 113 11.60 -4.08 14.33
N LEU A 114 12.91 -4.33 14.32
CA LEU A 114 13.88 -3.38 14.89
C LEU A 114 13.78 -2.02 14.18
N PHE A 115 13.66 -2.01 12.85
CA PHE A 115 13.47 -0.79 12.07
C PHE A 115 12.25 0.01 12.57
N ILE A 116 11.10 -0.64 12.77
CA ILE A 116 9.88 0.02 13.29
C ILE A 116 10.12 0.52 14.72
N LEU A 117 10.73 -0.30 15.58
CA LEU A 117 10.97 0.04 16.99
C LEU A 117 11.90 1.25 17.16
N LEU A 118 12.85 1.46 16.24
CA LEU A 118 13.75 2.63 16.26
C LEU A 118 13.03 3.98 16.10
N PHE A 119 11.81 3.98 15.59
CA PHE A 119 11.00 5.21 15.48
C PHE A 119 10.13 5.50 16.70
N LEU A 120 9.93 4.51 17.62
CA LEU A 120 9.10 4.71 18.80
C LEU A 120 9.60 5.83 19.74
N PRO A 121 10.93 6.02 19.96
CA PRO A 121 11.41 7.11 20.79
C PRO A 121 10.98 8.50 20.27
N SER A 122 10.81 8.67 18.95
CA SER A 122 10.36 9.95 18.38
C SER A 122 8.96 10.33 18.83
N ILE A 123 8.09 9.36 19.11
CA ILE A 123 6.73 9.58 19.63
C ILE A 123 6.83 10.22 21.02
N ILE A 124 7.67 9.64 21.89
CA ILE A 124 7.85 10.12 23.26
C ILE A 124 8.38 11.57 23.26
N LEU A 125 9.40 11.82 22.43
CA LEU A 125 9.99 13.16 22.30
C LEU A 125 9.00 14.18 21.76
N THR A 126 8.14 13.78 20.79
CA THR A 126 7.10 14.66 20.24
C THR A 126 6.03 14.99 21.29
N ILE A 127 5.61 13.99 22.08
CA ILE A 127 4.63 14.20 23.17
C ILE A 127 5.24 15.09 24.27
N ASP A 128 6.49 14.88 24.62
CA ASP A 128 7.19 15.69 25.63
C ASP A 128 7.31 17.15 25.19
N ALA A 129 7.61 17.41 23.91
CA ALA A 129 7.79 18.75 23.37
C ALA A 129 6.48 19.54 23.19
N PHE A 130 5.38 18.87 22.79
CA PHE A 130 4.13 19.53 22.37
C PHE A 130 2.90 19.13 23.21
N GLY A 131 3.05 18.24 24.19
CA GLY A 131 1.95 17.69 24.98
C GLY A 131 1.03 16.78 24.14
N LEU A 132 -0.13 16.41 24.71
CA LEU A 132 -1.17 15.62 24.03
C LEU A 132 -2.14 16.54 23.30
N THR A 133 -1.72 17.12 22.19
CA THR A 133 -2.49 18.07 21.38
C THR A 133 -2.83 17.45 20.00
N GLU A 134 -3.77 18.08 19.28
CA GLU A 134 -4.09 17.71 17.88
C GLU A 134 -2.86 17.84 16.99
N MET A 135 -2.06 18.89 17.17
CA MET A 135 -0.80 19.09 16.47
C MET A 135 0.17 17.94 16.69
N THR A 136 0.28 17.44 17.93
CA THR A 136 1.12 16.28 18.27
C THR A 136 0.67 15.03 17.52
N ARG A 137 -0.64 14.79 17.45
CA ARG A 137 -1.22 13.68 16.70
C ARG A 137 -0.87 13.75 15.21
N GLU A 138 -0.99 14.95 14.63
CA GLU A 138 -0.65 15.17 13.21
C GLU A 138 0.84 14.95 12.93
N LEU A 139 1.72 15.49 13.77
CA LEU A 139 3.17 15.33 13.64
C LEU A 139 3.59 13.88 13.76
N ILE A 140 3.06 13.13 14.74
CA ILE A 140 3.33 11.71 14.91
C ILE A 140 2.83 10.92 13.70
N SER A 141 1.59 11.18 13.24
CA SER A 141 1.02 10.51 12.08
C SER A 141 1.84 10.75 10.83
N PHE A 142 2.24 11.99 10.58
CA PHE A 142 3.05 12.35 9.42
C PHE A 142 4.43 11.70 9.43
N ASN A 143 5.13 11.76 10.57
CA ASN A 143 6.49 11.25 10.68
C ASN A 143 6.56 9.72 10.75
N LEU A 144 5.57 9.06 11.34
CA LEU A 144 5.60 7.62 11.59
C LEU A 144 4.94 6.79 10.48
N SER A 145 3.97 7.35 9.76
CA SER A 145 3.20 6.59 8.74
C SER A 145 4.08 5.99 7.65
N GLY A 146 5.06 6.73 7.14
CA GLY A 146 6.01 6.27 6.14
C GLY A 146 6.89 5.12 6.63
N PRO A 147 7.68 5.32 7.71
CA PRO A 147 8.49 4.26 8.31
C PRO A 147 7.69 3.02 8.69
N LEU A 148 6.49 3.18 9.26
CA LEU A 148 5.63 2.06 9.63
C LEU A 148 5.21 1.24 8.39
N ALA A 149 4.69 1.92 7.36
CA ALA A 149 4.31 1.26 6.12
C ALA A 149 5.51 0.56 5.46
N THR A 150 6.67 1.20 5.42
CA THR A 150 7.91 0.62 4.88
C THR A 150 8.35 -0.61 5.66
N GLY A 151 8.35 -0.55 6.99
CA GLY A 151 8.72 -1.69 7.83
C GLY A 151 7.78 -2.88 7.68
N ILE A 152 6.47 -2.63 7.55
CA ILE A 152 5.47 -3.68 7.31
C ILE A 152 5.63 -4.26 5.90
N CYS A 153 5.85 -3.44 4.87
CA CYS A 153 6.15 -3.90 3.52
C CYS A 153 7.40 -4.78 3.53
N LEU A 154 8.49 -4.34 4.16
CA LEU A 154 9.73 -5.13 4.27
C LEU A 154 9.46 -6.46 4.98
N LEU A 155 8.75 -6.45 6.10
CA LEU A 155 8.37 -7.66 6.82
C LEU A 155 7.58 -8.61 5.94
N PHE A 156 6.61 -8.12 5.17
CA PHE A 156 5.79 -8.93 4.28
C PHE A 156 6.60 -9.51 3.12
N PHE A 157 7.36 -8.69 2.41
CA PHE A 157 8.10 -9.13 1.22
C PHE A 157 9.26 -10.07 1.55
N LEU A 158 9.87 -9.98 2.73
CA LEU A 158 10.86 -10.95 3.21
C LEU A 158 10.27 -12.37 3.42
N GLN A 159 8.94 -12.49 3.49
CA GLN A 159 8.28 -13.78 3.64
C GLN A 159 7.96 -14.45 2.29
N LEU A 160 8.11 -13.74 1.18
CA LEU A 160 7.68 -14.21 -0.13
C LEU A 160 8.86 -14.64 -0.99
N GLU A 161 8.64 -15.70 -1.75
CA GLU A 161 9.47 -15.99 -2.91
C GLU A 161 8.98 -15.13 -4.08
N MET A 162 9.77 -14.13 -4.45
CA MET A 162 9.45 -13.22 -5.55
C MET A 162 9.95 -13.80 -6.86
N ASP A 163 9.07 -13.84 -7.86
CA ASP A 163 9.42 -14.17 -9.24
C ASP A 163 9.26 -12.94 -10.16
N ASP A 164 9.89 -12.99 -11.34
CA ASP A 164 9.88 -11.88 -12.30
C ASP A 164 8.46 -11.54 -12.78
N GLN A 165 7.56 -12.54 -12.85
CA GLN A 165 6.18 -12.31 -13.27
C GLN A 165 5.40 -11.53 -12.21
N LEU A 166 5.61 -11.86 -10.93
CA LEU A 166 4.96 -11.15 -9.84
C LEU A 166 5.45 -9.71 -9.76
N VAL A 167 6.75 -9.48 -9.91
CA VAL A 167 7.34 -8.12 -9.94
C VAL A 167 6.73 -7.31 -11.08
N SER A 168 6.71 -7.86 -12.30
CA SER A 168 6.14 -7.18 -13.47
C SER A 168 4.66 -6.82 -13.27
N LYS A 169 3.83 -7.76 -12.80
CA LYS A 169 2.41 -7.49 -12.49
C LYS A 169 2.25 -6.41 -11.41
N THR A 170 3.12 -6.41 -10.40
CA THR A 170 3.06 -5.41 -9.32
C THR A 170 3.32 -4.02 -9.86
N VAL A 171 4.35 -3.85 -10.69
CA VAL A 171 4.67 -2.56 -11.32
C VAL A 171 3.49 -2.07 -12.18
N TRP A 172 2.90 -2.95 -13.00
CA TRP A 172 1.75 -2.58 -13.84
C TRP A 172 0.50 -2.19 -13.06
N ASN A 173 0.30 -2.73 -11.86
CA ASN A 173 -0.85 -2.36 -11.02
C ASN A 173 -0.62 -1.08 -10.20
N ALA A 174 0.63 -0.63 -10.09
CA ALA A 174 0.96 0.62 -9.39
C ALA A 174 0.88 1.86 -10.29
N VAL A 175 0.86 1.67 -11.61
CA VAL A 175 0.75 2.73 -12.65
C VAL A 175 -0.69 2.92 -13.08
#